data_aa1e7f3c7b1643ed581c2c5ea2623d9a
#
_entry.id   aa1e7f3c7b1643ed581c2c5ea2623d9a
#
_cell.length_a   1.000
_cell.length_b   1.000
_cell.length_c   1.000
_cell.angle_alpha   90.00
_cell.angle_beta   90.00
_cell.angle_gamma   90.00
#
_symmetry.space_group_name_H-M   'P 1'
#
loop_
_entity.id
_entity.type
_entity.pdbx_description
1 polymer ?
#
loop_
_entity_poly.entity_id
_entity_poly.type
_entity_poly.pdbx_seq_one_letter_code
_entity_poly.pdbx_strand_id
1 'polypeptide(L)'
;LGYIHSINEEELAQAGEGYSINSLIGKSGIEKQYEAVLRGKDGARRMEVDAAGRPVRELVTLEPEQGNNIYLSIDYQLQQVLDQSMKKTLEELQKTYPKAKVGSAVVLNVRTGEVLAMTSIPALNPDDWKGNISSEKALYYFPQGEKYDPMEPGAALNRAIQATYPPGSTFKPITGMAALESGVEPVDYSVNCGGRYWLAPYIKCIGVHGHRNYYSAMAVSCNTYFQEMGRRAGQELISHVGQQFGLGQRTGVDLPHESKGLLPTAEWKKELNALLIDSKYDGLRQDLEERYSRLLKEAATEEERSKLERQRDSEKAQLEAQYKIDYNFHTTWQPFDTYNVSIGQGSNNFTVMQLANFVATIANGGSLMEPHILKKIVSPDGKTIKEVKPKVKHQADVAPRTIAETKRAMLAVTEPGGTAHYLFYHFPPEIQVAAKTGTAQTGRRGDDELKEFHGVFIAFAPFDNPEIAFAGVVEYGHSGGGSAGLVCRDVFEHYFGIKDHLAEEGTEAEIDSSNTGEEVATATTQEVNHENFGMVNPPPVSVESN
;
A
#
# COMPACT_ATOMS: atom_id res chain seq x y z
N LEU A 1 3.82 13.95 11.51
CA LEU A 1 3.17 15.21 11.90
C LEU A 1 2.86 16.07 10.67
N GLY A 2 3.78 16.28 9.75
CA GLY A 2 3.69 17.22 8.65
C GLY A 2 4.59 18.43 8.88
N TYR A 3 4.39 19.48 8.08
CA TYR A 3 5.13 20.73 8.19
C TYR A 3 4.25 21.92 7.89
N ILE A 4 4.67 23.10 8.35
CA ILE A 4 4.05 24.40 8.06
C ILE A 4 4.94 25.19 7.12
N HIS A 5 4.34 26.00 6.25
CA HIS A 5 5.05 26.90 5.34
C HIS A 5 4.15 28.07 4.92
N SER A 6 4.72 29.06 4.24
CA SER A 6 3.96 30.21 3.75
C SER A 6 2.84 29.78 2.80
N ILE A 7 1.70 30.41 2.94
CA ILE A 7 0.56 30.25 2.03
C ILE A 7 0.94 30.74 0.63
N ASN A 8 0.50 30.04 -0.40
CA ASN A 8 0.63 30.49 -1.78
C ASN A 8 -0.62 31.23 -2.25
N GLU A 9 -0.61 31.81 -3.46
CA GLU A 9 -1.73 32.58 -3.98
C GLU A 9 -3.00 31.75 -4.21
N GLU A 10 -2.85 30.50 -4.64
CA GLU A 10 -3.98 29.58 -4.87
C GLU A 10 -4.61 29.16 -3.54
N GLU A 11 -3.80 28.80 -2.58
CA GLU A 11 -4.25 28.45 -1.23
C GLU A 11 -4.92 29.66 -0.54
N LEU A 12 -4.38 30.87 -0.74
CA LEU A 12 -4.96 32.10 -0.21
C LEU A 12 -6.33 32.39 -0.82
N ALA A 13 -6.49 32.13 -2.13
CA ALA A 13 -7.77 32.31 -2.81
C ALA A 13 -8.86 31.35 -2.31
N GLN A 14 -8.45 30.19 -1.80
CA GLN A 14 -9.35 29.18 -1.22
C GLN A 14 -9.50 29.30 0.30
N ALA A 15 -8.58 30.03 0.97
CA ALA A 15 -8.60 30.23 2.40
C ALA A 15 -9.75 31.16 2.80
N GLY A 16 -10.35 30.91 3.94
CA GLY A 16 -11.36 31.77 4.53
C GLY A 16 -10.82 33.10 5.08
N GLU A 17 -11.67 33.84 5.80
CA GLU A 17 -11.27 35.06 6.49
C GLU A 17 -10.13 34.77 7.50
N GLY A 18 -9.24 35.75 7.68
CA GLY A 18 -8.12 35.67 8.63
C GLY A 18 -6.81 35.16 8.05
N TYR A 19 -6.75 34.84 6.74
CA TYR A 19 -5.49 34.53 6.06
C TYR A 19 -4.97 35.70 5.26
N SER A 20 -3.65 35.85 5.24
CA SER A 20 -2.91 36.82 4.44
C SER A 20 -1.75 36.15 3.72
N ILE A 21 -1.16 36.82 2.74
CA ILE A 21 0.00 36.31 1.99
C ILE A 21 1.20 35.95 2.91
N ASN A 22 1.25 36.53 4.12
CA ASN A 22 2.28 36.23 5.10
C ASN A 22 1.90 35.12 6.09
N SER A 23 0.72 34.52 5.92
CA SER A 23 0.27 33.46 6.83
C SER A 23 1.08 32.19 6.62
N LEU A 24 1.43 31.52 7.73
CA LEU A 24 1.94 30.16 7.76
C LEU A 24 0.74 29.21 7.87
N ILE A 25 0.74 28.16 7.05
CA ILE A 25 -0.32 27.15 7.07
C ILE A 25 0.27 25.74 7.09
N GLY A 26 -0.48 24.79 7.59
CA GLY A 26 -0.16 23.36 7.49
C GLY A 26 -0.18 22.88 6.04
N LYS A 27 0.93 22.31 5.57
CA LYS A 27 1.10 21.85 4.17
C LYS A 27 0.88 20.35 4.01
N SER A 28 1.12 19.58 5.06
CA SER A 28 0.97 18.12 5.02
C SER A 28 0.61 17.55 6.40
N GLY A 29 0.23 16.28 6.43
CA GLY A 29 0.03 15.52 7.65
C GLY A 29 -1.01 16.12 8.60
N ILE A 30 -0.76 16.02 9.88
CA ILE A 30 -1.59 16.54 10.98
C ILE A 30 -1.70 18.06 10.91
N GLU A 31 -0.63 18.77 10.57
CA GLU A 31 -0.63 20.22 10.44
C GLU A 31 -1.66 20.69 9.40
N LYS A 32 -1.73 20.03 8.24
CA LYS A 32 -2.73 20.33 7.21
C LYS A 32 -4.14 19.91 7.63
N GLN A 33 -4.27 18.70 8.17
CA GLN A 33 -5.58 18.13 8.49
C GLN A 33 -6.30 18.92 9.57
N TYR A 34 -5.55 19.44 10.54
CA TYR A 34 -6.10 20.15 11.70
C TYR A 34 -5.73 21.63 11.73
N GLU A 35 -5.35 22.22 10.58
CA GLU A 35 -5.01 23.64 10.45
C GLU A 35 -6.04 24.55 11.13
N ALA A 36 -7.32 24.38 10.83
CA ALA A 36 -8.40 25.19 11.40
C ALA A 36 -8.57 25.05 12.94
N VAL A 37 -8.04 23.97 13.52
CA VAL A 37 -8.08 23.69 14.95
C VAL A 37 -6.83 24.25 15.65
N LEU A 38 -5.67 24.04 15.02
CA LEU A 38 -4.35 24.39 15.57
C LEU A 38 -4.07 25.89 15.43
N ARG A 39 -4.56 26.49 14.34
CA ARG A 39 -4.40 27.91 14.09
C ARG A 39 -5.26 28.70 15.05
N GLY A 40 -4.66 29.72 15.66
CA GLY A 40 -5.40 30.75 16.40
C GLY A 40 -5.98 31.80 15.47
N LYS A 41 -6.32 32.93 16.02
CA LYS A 41 -6.70 34.11 15.26
C LYS A 41 -5.68 35.21 15.50
N ASP A 42 -5.25 35.82 14.40
CA ASP A 42 -4.28 36.92 14.47
C ASP A 42 -4.91 38.14 15.14
N GLY A 43 -4.19 38.78 16.06
CA GLY A 43 -4.55 40.07 16.61
C GLY A 43 -4.33 41.19 15.57
N ALA A 44 -4.98 42.30 15.76
CA ALA A 44 -4.83 43.49 14.90
C ALA A 44 -4.83 44.78 15.72
N ARG A 45 -3.88 45.69 15.37
CA ARG A 45 -3.86 47.04 15.93
C ARG A 45 -4.11 48.05 14.82
N ARG A 46 -5.17 48.83 15.00
CA ARG A 46 -5.45 49.98 14.12
C ARG A 46 -4.87 51.23 14.75
N MET A 47 -3.92 51.85 14.08
CA MET A 47 -3.26 53.07 14.52
C MET A 47 -3.70 54.25 13.65
N GLU A 48 -3.98 55.38 14.26
CA GLU A 48 -4.02 56.65 13.56
C GLU A 48 -2.59 57.17 13.37
N VAL A 49 -2.25 57.56 12.16
CA VAL A 49 -0.91 58.07 11.81
C VAL A 49 -1.00 59.49 11.31
N ASP A 50 0.04 60.29 11.57
CA ASP A 50 0.16 61.64 11.02
C ASP A 50 0.53 61.62 9.53
N ALA A 51 0.61 62.78 8.89
CA ALA A 51 0.96 62.92 7.48
C ALA A 51 2.38 62.41 7.14
N ALA A 52 3.22 62.14 8.10
CA ALA A 52 4.55 61.56 7.97
C ALA A 52 4.57 60.04 8.29
N GLY A 53 3.43 59.43 8.51
CA GLY A 53 3.29 58.01 8.82
C GLY A 53 3.66 57.64 10.26
N ARG A 54 3.78 58.60 11.17
CA ARG A 54 4.11 58.33 12.59
C ARG A 54 2.83 58.04 13.39
N PRO A 55 2.84 57.02 14.25
CA PRO A 55 1.69 56.63 15.04
C PRO A 55 1.33 57.78 16.03
N VAL A 56 0.08 58.21 16.00
CA VAL A 56 -0.46 59.27 16.86
C VAL A 56 -1.34 58.67 17.98
N ARG A 57 -2.19 57.76 17.63
CA ARG A 57 -3.16 57.16 18.60
C ARG A 57 -3.56 55.78 18.15
N GLU A 58 -3.64 54.87 19.11
CA GLU A 58 -4.27 53.55 18.91
C GLU A 58 -5.79 53.70 18.90
N LEU A 59 -6.44 53.21 17.83
CA LEU A 59 -7.88 53.30 17.62
C LEU A 59 -8.60 52.04 18.10
N VAL A 60 -8.04 50.86 17.71
CA VAL A 60 -8.61 49.57 18.08
C VAL A 60 -7.45 48.58 18.24
N THR A 61 -7.50 47.80 19.30
CA THR A 61 -6.68 46.62 19.51
C THR A 61 -7.59 45.41 19.55
N LEU A 62 -7.32 44.45 18.66
CA LEU A 62 -7.89 43.10 18.70
C LEU A 62 -6.81 42.17 19.22
N GLU A 63 -7.02 41.57 20.38
CA GLU A 63 -6.07 40.62 20.93
C GLU A 63 -6.05 39.33 20.14
N PRO A 64 -4.87 38.68 19.97
CA PRO A 64 -4.78 37.40 19.31
C PRO A 64 -5.43 36.29 20.15
N GLU A 65 -6.09 35.34 19.47
CA GLU A 65 -6.65 34.15 20.10
C GLU A 65 -5.74 32.95 19.84
N GLN A 66 -5.36 32.25 20.91
CA GLN A 66 -4.55 31.02 20.77
C GLN A 66 -5.36 29.88 20.15
N GLY A 67 -4.76 29.09 19.27
CA GLY A 67 -5.33 27.87 18.71
C GLY A 67 -5.51 26.76 19.75
N ASN A 68 -6.27 25.75 19.40
CA ASN A 68 -6.54 24.64 20.29
C ASN A 68 -5.40 23.62 20.30
N ASN A 69 -5.33 22.83 21.37
CA ASN A 69 -4.43 21.71 21.49
C ASN A 69 -5.07 20.43 20.94
N ILE A 70 -4.34 19.62 20.25
CA ILE A 70 -4.77 18.28 19.83
C ILE A 70 -3.96 17.22 20.57
N TYR A 71 -4.64 16.15 20.97
CA TYR A 71 -4.03 14.97 21.54
C TYR A 71 -4.18 13.84 20.54
N LEU A 72 -3.08 13.18 20.23
CA LEU A 72 -3.03 12.08 19.28
C LEU A 72 -3.15 10.73 19.99
N SER A 73 -3.57 9.71 19.25
CA SER A 73 -3.59 8.32 19.70
C SER A 73 -2.20 7.66 19.68
N ILE A 74 -1.23 8.35 19.07
CA ILE A 74 0.15 7.85 18.95
C ILE A 74 0.75 7.64 20.34
N ASP A 75 1.23 6.43 20.60
CA ASP A 75 2.11 6.13 21.71
C ASP A 75 3.53 6.51 21.33
N TYR A 76 4.09 7.49 22.05
CA TYR A 76 5.39 8.07 21.70
C TYR A 76 6.53 7.04 21.82
N GLN A 77 6.50 6.17 22.83
CA GLN A 77 7.54 5.16 23.02
C GLN A 77 7.46 4.10 21.93
N LEU A 78 6.26 3.61 21.64
CA LEU A 78 6.02 2.66 20.56
C LEU A 78 6.42 3.24 19.19
N GLN A 79 6.13 4.54 18.95
CA GLN A 79 6.57 5.24 17.73
C GLN A 79 8.09 5.28 17.61
N GLN A 80 8.80 5.56 18.72
CA GLN A 80 10.27 5.56 18.72
C GLN A 80 10.84 4.17 18.39
N VAL A 81 10.29 3.12 18.99
CA VAL A 81 10.71 1.74 18.71
C VAL A 81 10.46 1.39 17.24
N LEU A 82 9.27 1.72 16.71
CA LEU A 82 8.93 1.48 15.31
C LEU A 82 9.92 2.17 14.36
N ASP A 83 10.23 3.44 14.59
CA ASP A 83 11.16 4.22 13.76
C ASP A 83 12.60 3.69 13.84
N GLN A 84 13.06 3.34 15.03
CA GLN A 84 14.41 2.82 15.25
C GLN A 84 14.57 1.43 14.64
N SER A 85 13.61 0.52 14.88
CA SER A 85 13.64 -0.82 14.32
C SER A 85 13.59 -0.79 12.79
N MET A 86 12.72 0.04 12.19
CA MET A 86 12.67 0.19 10.74
C MET A 86 13.98 0.71 10.16
N LYS A 87 14.59 1.73 10.76
CA LYS A 87 15.90 2.26 10.32
C LYS A 87 16.98 1.20 10.40
N LYS A 88 17.11 0.53 11.55
CA LYS A 88 18.07 -0.55 11.75
C LYS A 88 17.89 -1.67 10.71
N THR A 89 16.65 -2.10 10.49
CA THR A 89 16.34 -3.14 9.49
C THR A 89 16.76 -2.71 8.09
N LEU A 90 16.48 -1.46 7.69
CA LEU A 90 16.89 -0.95 6.38
C LEU A 90 18.42 -0.86 6.25
N GLU A 91 19.13 -0.40 7.28
CA GLU A 91 20.60 -0.32 7.31
C GLU A 91 21.23 -1.70 7.15
N GLU A 92 20.71 -2.71 7.83
CA GLU A 92 21.20 -4.10 7.69
C GLU A 92 20.90 -4.67 6.30
N LEU A 93 19.69 -4.47 5.79
CA LEU A 93 19.30 -4.97 4.46
C LEU A 93 20.12 -4.33 3.34
N GLN A 94 20.45 -3.04 3.43
CA GLN A 94 21.22 -2.33 2.41
C GLN A 94 22.64 -2.90 2.21
N LYS A 95 23.18 -3.62 3.18
CA LYS A 95 24.48 -4.31 3.04
C LYS A 95 24.44 -5.37 1.93
N THR A 96 23.26 -5.99 1.72
CA THR A 96 23.07 -7.04 0.71
C THR A 96 22.16 -6.57 -0.43
N TYR A 97 21.17 -5.73 -0.13
CA TYR A 97 20.15 -5.23 -1.05
C TYR A 97 20.18 -3.69 -1.09
N PRO A 98 21.06 -3.07 -1.88
CA PRO A 98 21.28 -1.61 -1.85
C PRO A 98 20.03 -0.77 -2.14
N LYS A 99 19.04 -1.32 -2.85
CA LYS A 99 17.75 -0.68 -3.14
C LYS A 99 16.78 -0.68 -1.95
N ALA A 100 17.05 -1.41 -0.86
CA ALA A 100 16.20 -1.49 0.33
C ALA A 100 16.28 -0.20 1.17
N LYS A 101 15.86 0.92 0.59
CA LYS A 101 15.92 2.27 1.20
C LYS A 101 14.60 2.76 1.77
N VAL A 102 13.52 2.04 1.49
CA VAL A 102 12.17 2.44 1.83
C VAL A 102 11.52 1.42 2.73
N GLY A 103 10.99 1.91 3.85
CA GLY A 103 10.18 1.14 4.77
C GLY A 103 8.99 1.92 5.27
N SER A 104 7.86 1.25 5.42
CA SER A 104 6.66 1.84 6.01
C SER A 104 5.91 0.82 6.83
N ALA A 105 5.39 1.23 7.98
CA ALA A 105 4.57 0.37 8.83
C ALA A 105 3.50 1.17 9.59
N VAL A 106 2.44 0.47 9.94
CA VAL A 106 1.30 0.99 10.71
C VAL A 106 0.97 0.00 11.82
N VAL A 107 0.72 0.55 13.00
CA VAL A 107 0.31 -0.18 14.21
C VAL A 107 -1.02 0.36 14.67
N LEU A 108 -2.03 -0.52 14.79
CA LEU A 108 -3.40 -0.16 15.17
C LEU A 108 -3.81 -0.85 16.47
N ASN A 109 -4.60 -0.15 17.27
CA ASN A 109 -5.42 -0.80 18.29
C ASN A 109 -6.59 -1.52 17.60
N VAL A 110 -6.66 -2.82 17.79
CA VAL A 110 -7.63 -3.72 17.13
C VAL A 110 -9.08 -3.38 17.48
N ARG A 111 -9.33 -2.85 18.69
CA ARG A 111 -10.68 -2.62 19.20
C ARG A 111 -11.21 -1.22 18.91
N THR A 112 -10.31 -0.24 18.86
CA THR A 112 -10.69 1.18 18.73
C THR A 112 -10.44 1.75 17.35
N GLY A 113 -9.49 1.17 16.57
CA GLY A 113 -9.01 1.75 15.32
C GLY A 113 -8.01 2.91 15.54
N GLU A 114 -7.59 3.17 16.78
CA GLU A 114 -6.54 4.15 17.08
C GLU A 114 -5.23 3.76 16.39
N VAL A 115 -4.61 4.70 15.69
CA VAL A 115 -3.25 4.54 15.18
C VAL A 115 -2.29 4.75 16.34
N LEU A 116 -1.64 3.67 16.80
CA LEU A 116 -0.70 3.71 17.92
C LEU A 116 0.71 4.15 17.49
N ALA A 117 1.13 3.75 16.29
CA ALA A 117 2.38 4.19 15.67
C ALA A 117 2.29 4.07 14.15
N MET A 118 3.02 4.91 13.43
CA MET A 118 3.07 4.89 11.96
C MET A 118 4.39 5.48 11.47
N THR A 119 5.07 4.75 10.58
CA THR A 119 6.34 5.20 10.01
C THR A 119 6.34 5.19 8.49
N SER A 120 7.11 6.09 7.89
CA SER A 120 7.40 6.19 6.47
C SER A 120 8.84 6.67 6.29
N ILE A 121 9.72 5.80 5.81
CA ILE A 121 11.14 6.07 5.60
C ILE A 121 11.44 5.97 4.11
N PRO A 122 12.19 6.96 3.51
CA PRO A 122 12.75 8.13 4.16
C PRO A 122 11.67 9.07 4.70
N ALA A 123 11.95 9.74 5.82
CA ALA A 123 10.99 10.52 6.56
C ALA A 123 11.13 12.02 6.27
N LEU A 124 10.00 12.71 6.30
CA LEU A 124 9.97 14.17 6.27
C LEU A 124 10.45 14.72 7.61
N ASN A 125 11.40 15.66 7.56
CA ASN A 125 11.83 16.44 8.72
C ASN A 125 11.17 17.84 8.66
N PRO A 126 10.27 18.19 9.58
CA PRO A 126 9.60 19.49 9.59
C PRO A 126 10.55 20.69 9.70
N ASP A 127 11.70 20.50 10.36
CA ASP A 127 12.68 21.57 10.55
C ASP A 127 13.36 22.01 9.24
N ASP A 128 13.40 21.17 8.24
CA ASP A 128 13.94 21.50 6.93
C ASP A 128 13.09 22.52 6.16
N TRP A 129 11.86 22.73 6.60
CA TRP A 129 10.87 23.63 5.99
C TRP A 129 10.77 24.99 6.70
N LYS A 130 11.66 25.28 7.63
CA LYS A 130 11.79 26.60 8.26
C LYS A 130 12.49 27.56 7.29
N GLY A 131 11.73 28.42 6.64
CA GLY A 131 12.22 29.33 5.61
C GLY A 131 12.40 28.66 4.24
N ASN A 132 13.38 29.09 3.46
CA ASN A 132 13.63 28.54 2.13
C ASN A 132 14.35 27.19 2.20
N ILE A 133 13.80 26.19 1.56
CA ILE A 133 14.42 24.88 1.43
C ILE A 133 15.61 24.96 0.44
N SER A 134 16.76 24.35 0.79
CA SER A 134 17.89 24.27 -0.13
C SER A 134 17.58 23.36 -1.33
N SER A 135 18.25 23.59 -2.48
CA SER A 135 18.07 22.75 -3.67
C SER A 135 18.39 21.27 -3.41
N GLU A 136 19.40 20.99 -2.58
CA GLU A 136 19.76 19.63 -2.18
C GLU A 136 18.62 18.94 -1.40
N LYS A 137 18.05 19.63 -0.40
CA LYS A 137 16.92 19.12 0.35
C LYS A 137 15.66 19.00 -0.50
N ALA A 138 15.44 19.95 -1.43
CA ALA A 138 14.33 19.84 -2.36
C ALA A 138 14.42 18.57 -3.22
N LEU A 139 15.61 18.20 -3.70
CA LEU A 139 15.85 16.93 -4.40
C LEU A 139 15.65 15.70 -3.51
N TYR A 140 16.06 15.77 -2.24
CA TYR A 140 15.82 14.68 -1.29
C TYR A 140 14.33 14.43 -1.06
N TYR A 141 13.49 15.48 -1.01
CA TYR A 141 12.04 15.35 -0.87
C TYR A 141 11.34 15.02 -2.19
N PHE A 142 11.78 15.66 -3.27
CA PHE A 142 11.16 15.59 -4.60
C PHE A 142 12.24 15.32 -5.65
N PRO A 143 12.73 14.08 -5.76
CA PRO A 143 13.74 13.74 -6.74
C PRO A 143 13.24 14.05 -8.17
N GLN A 144 14.14 14.54 -9.01
CA GLN A 144 13.84 14.87 -10.40
C GLN A 144 13.90 13.59 -11.25
N GLY A 145 12.92 13.39 -12.11
CA GLY A 145 12.88 12.26 -13.04
C GLY A 145 11.45 11.85 -13.37
N GLU A 146 11.23 11.38 -14.60
CA GLU A 146 9.93 10.88 -15.04
C GLU A 146 9.55 9.53 -14.41
N LYS A 147 10.55 8.79 -13.92
CA LYS A 147 10.36 7.44 -13.34
C LYS A 147 10.89 7.40 -11.91
N TYR A 148 10.16 6.69 -11.08
CA TYR A 148 10.60 6.40 -9.72
C TYR A 148 11.94 5.67 -9.70
N ASP A 149 12.92 6.22 -8.98
CA ASP A 149 14.21 5.59 -8.72
C ASP A 149 14.26 5.06 -7.27
N PRO A 150 14.43 3.74 -7.04
CA PRO A 150 14.55 3.20 -5.71
C PRO A 150 15.82 3.65 -4.97
N MET A 151 16.82 4.17 -5.69
CA MET A 151 18.03 4.74 -5.08
C MET A 151 17.81 6.17 -4.57
N GLU A 152 16.82 6.90 -5.13
CA GLU A 152 16.41 8.24 -4.74
C GLU A 152 14.88 8.28 -4.53
N PRO A 153 14.35 7.60 -3.49
CA PRO A 153 12.92 7.33 -3.37
C PRO A 153 12.06 8.56 -3.02
N GLY A 154 12.67 9.67 -2.63
CA GLY A 154 11.97 10.88 -2.17
C GLY A 154 11.33 10.71 -0.78
N ALA A 155 11.42 11.76 0.05
CA ALA A 155 10.98 11.74 1.45
C ALA A 155 9.65 12.47 1.71
N ALA A 156 9.09 13.16 0.71
CA ALA A 156 7.83 13.90 0.87
C ALA A 156 6.59 12.99 0.97
N LEU A 157 6.67 11.78 0.39
CA LEU A 157 5.54 10.86 0.31
C LEU A 157 5.31 10.14 1.65
N ASN A 158 4.11 10.25 2.20
CA ASN A 158 3.69 9.42 3.34
C ASN A 158 3.27 8.03 2.81
N ARG A 159 4.20 7.09 2.78
CA ARG A 159 3.99 5.77 2.21
C ARG A 159 2.98 4.91 2.96
N ALA A 160 2.71 5.22 4.21
CA ALA A 160 1.72 4.49 4.99
C ALA A 160 0.30 4.61 4.42
N ILE A 161 -0.03 5.75 3.80
CA ILE A 161 -1.37 6.06 3.32
C ILE A 161 -1.45 6.47 1.85
N GLN A 162 -0.34 6.84 1.21
CA GLN A 162 -0.32 7.38 -0.15
C GLN A 162 0.25 6.40 -1.16
N ALA A 163 1.33 5.66 -0.82
CA ALA A 163 1.87 4.62 -1.68
C ALA A 163 1.04 3.35 -1.59
N THR A 164 0.98 2.61 -2.69
CA THR A 164 0.28 1.33 -2.78
C THR A 164 1.25 0.24 -3.23
N TYR A 165 1.12 -0.93 -2.62
CA TYR A 165 2.01 -2.05 -2.82
C TYR A 165 1.23 -3.33 -3.13
N PRO A 166 1.73 -4.20 -4.00
CA PRO A 166 1.17 -5.54 -4.11
C PRO A 166 1.35 -6.28 -2.78
N PRO A 167 0.28 -6.87 -2.22
CA PRO A 167 0.33 -7.49 -0.90
C PRO A 167 1.08 -8.83 -0.90
N GLY A 168 1.23 -9.46 -2.08
CA GLY A 168 1.74 -10.81 -2.17
C GLY A 168 0.97 -11.77 -1.27
N SER A 169 1.64 -12.72 -0.66
CA SER A 169 1.02 -13.77 0.16
C SER A 169 0.24 -13.25 1.38
N THR A 170 0.32 -11.96 1.76
CA THR A 170 -0.53 -11.41 2.82
C THR A 170 -2.00 -11.27 2.41
N PHE A 171 -2.31 -11.43 1.14
CA PHE A 171 -3.68 -11.49 0.62
C PHE A 171 -4.34 -12.88 0.79
N LYS A 172 -3.58 -13.95 1.02
CA LYS A 172 -4.08 -15.33 1.12
C LYS A 172 -5.18 -15.54 2.17
N PRO A 173 -5.22 -14.84 3.31
CA PRO A 173 -6.37 -14.88 4.20
C PRO A 173 -7.70 -14.52 3.53
N ILE A 174 -7.73 -13.51 2.63
CA ILE A 174 -8.93 -13.15 1.85
C ILE A 174 -9.34 -14.31 0.95
N THR A 175 -8.40 -14.86 0.18
CA THR A 175 -8.67 -16.00 -0.70
C THR A 175 -9.18 -17.22 0.07
N GLY A 176 -8.60 -17.47 1.24
CA GLY A 176 -9.04 -18.55 2.12
C GLY A 176 -10.45 -18.35 2.66
N MET A 177 -10.77 -17.13 3.13
CA MET A 177 -12.12 -16.78 3.57
C MET A 177 -13.12 -16.93 2.42
N ALA A 178 -12.81 -16.45 1.23
CA ALA A 178 -13.67 -16.60 0.07
C ALA A 178 -13.92 -18.07 -0.28
N ALA A 179 -12.91 -18.94 -0.18
CA ALA A 179 -13.09 -20.37 -0.40
C ALA A 179 -13.99 -21.01 0.65
N LEU A 180 -13.85 -20.65 1.92
CA LEU A 180 -14.72 -21.15 3.00
C LEU A 180 -16.17 -20.65 2.84
N GLU A 181 -16.37 -19.38 2.50
CA GLU A 181 -17.69 -18.78 2.27
C GLU A 181 -18.40 -19.38 1.03
N SER A 182 -17.63 -19.86 0.04
CA SER A 182 -18.23 -20.52 -1.13
C SER A 182 -18.96 -21.82 -0.78
N GLY A 183 -18.69 -22.39 0.41
CA GLY A 183 -19.25 -23.66 0.87
C GLY A 183 -18.76 -24.90 0.09
N VAL A 184 -17.83 -24.70 -0.84
CA VAL A 184 -17.30 -25.79 -1.70
C VAL A 184 -16.19 -26.55 -1.01
N GLU A 185 -15.42 -25.86 -0.13
CA GLU A 185 -14.22 -26.45 0.45
C GLU A 185 -14.22 -26.39 1.98
N PRO A 186 -14.16 -27.54 2.65
CA PRO A 186 -13.93 -27.60 4.09
C PRO A 186 -12.46 -27.29 4.44
N VAL A 187 -12.21 -26.90 5.67
CA VAL A 187 -10.86 -26.55 6.17
C VAL A 187 -9.83 -27.67 6.07
N ASP A 188 -10.28 -28.93 6.05
CA ASP A 188 -9.45 -30.13 5.94
C ASP A 188 -9.23 -30.59 4.49
N TYR A 189 -9.89 -29.95 3.52
CA TYR A 189 -9.65 -30.24 2.11
C TYR A 189 -8.17 -30.06 1.74
N SER A 190 -7.60 -31.09 1.10
CA SER A 190 -6.16 -31.15 0.83
C SER A 190 -5.85 -31.03 -0.65
N VAL A 191 -4.85 -30.21 -0.96
CA VAL A 191 -4.29 -30.04 -2.30
C VAL A 191 -2.85 -30.56 -2.30
N ASN A 192 -2.48 -31.35 -3.30
CA ASN A 192 -1.11 -31.81 -3.48
C ASN A 192 -0.30 -30.77 -4.28
N CYS A 193 0.69 -30.18 -3.63
CA CYS A 193 1.59 -29.18 -4.21
C CYS A 193 2.88 -29.85 -4.72
N GLY A 194 3.01 -30.01 -6.03
CA GLY A 194 4.23 -30.47 -6.71
C GLY A 194 5.23 -29.35 -7.07
N GLY A 195 5.16 -28.18 -6.38
CA GLY A 195 6.03 -27.03 -6.65
C GLY A 195 5.56 -26.11 -7.79
N ARG A 196 4.41 -26.41 -8.39
CA ARG A 196 3.81 -25.66 -9.49
C ARG A 196 2.31 -25.93 -9.55
N TYR A 197 1.51 -24.91 -9.91
CA TYR A 197 0.11 -25.10 -10.19
C TYR A 197 -0.06 -25.83 -11.54
N TRP A 198 -1.02 -26.75 -11.63
CA TRP A 198 -1.17 -27.66 -12.76
C TRP A 198 -1.98 -27.12 -13.94
N LEU A 199 -2.57 -25.94 -13.79
CA LEU A 199 -3.24 -25.24 -14.89
C LEU A 199 -2.37 -24.12 -15.44
N ALA A 200 -2.46 -23.85 -16.74
CA ALA A 200 -1.75 -22.75 -17.38
C ALA A 200 -2.10 -21.40 -16.70
N PRO A 201 -1.13 -20.52 -16.50
CA PRO A 201 0.25 -20.50 -17.00
C PRO A 201 1.27 -21.27 -16.11
N TYR A 202 0.86 -22.24 -15.33
CA TYR A 202 1.72 -23.11 -14.51
C TYR A 202 2.55 -22.34 -13.47
N ILE A 203 1.92 -21.40 -12.77
CA ILE A 203 2.56 -20.52 -11.79
C ILE A 203 3.32 -21.36 -10.75
N LYS A 204 4.58 -21.02 -10.52
CA LYS A 204 5.44 -21.73 -9.56
C LYS A 204 4.98 -21.48 -8.11
N CYS A 205 5.10 -22.50 -7.29
CA CYS A 205 5.07 -22.35 -5.83
C CYS A 205 6.47 -22.06 -5.31
N ILE A 206 6.56 -21.58 -4.08
CA ILE A 206 7.84 -21.30 -3.39
C ILE A 206 8.62 -22.57 -3.06
N GLY A 207 7.97 -23.73 -3.08
CA GLY A 207 8.59 -25.05 -2.85
C GLY A 207 7.66 -26.19 -3.19
N VAL A 208 8.15 -27.42 -3.08
CA VAL A 208 7.36 -28.66 -3.19
C VAL A 208 6.83 -29.01 -1.80
N HIS A 209 5.53 -28.77 -1.58
CA HIS A 209 4.94 -28.89 -0.23
C HIS A 209 4.21 -30.21 0.01
N GLY A 210 3.91 -31.02 -1.04
CA GLY A 210 3.07 -32.20 -0.90
C GLY A 210 1.62 -31.85 -0.55
N HIS A 211 0.93 -32.74 0.16
CA HIS A 211 -0.45 -32.54 0.58
C HIS A 211 -0.58 -31.46 1.67
N ARG A 212 -1.38 -30.42 1.42
CA ARG A 212 -1.62 -29.29 2.34
C ARG A 212 -3.12 -29.00 2.43
N ASN A 213 -3.63 -28.90 3.66
CA ASN A 213 -4.94 -28.34 3.98
C ASN A 213 -4.84 -26.84 4.26
N TYR A 214 -5.96 -26.18 4.64
CA TYR A 214 -6.00 -24.73 4.84
C TYR A 214 -4.94 -24.22 5.82
N TYR A 215 -4.78 -24.84 6.98
CA TYR A 215 -3.83 -24.42 8.01
C TYR A 215 -2.37 -24.62 7.57
N SER A 216 -2.05 -25.83 7.14
CA SER A 216 -0.70 -26.15 6.71
C SER A 216 -0.27 -25.43 5.41
N ALA A 217 -1.23 -25.11 4.53
CA ALA A 217 -0.96 -24.29 3.35
C ALA A 217 -0.71 -22.82 3.71
N MET A 218 -1.42 -22.28 4.73
CA MET A 218 -1.19 -20.94 5.24
C MET A 218 0.18 -20.84 5.92
N ALA A 219 0.52 -21.82 6.75
CA ALA A 219 1.78 -21.92 7.49
C ALA A 219 3.01 -21.82 6.58
N VAL A 220 3.02 -22.64 5.50
CA VAL A 220 4.12 -22.67 4.51
C VAL A 220 3.89 -21.76 3.31
N SER A 221 2.86 -20.93 3.34
CA SER A 221 2.54 -19.99 2.25
C SER A 221 2.36 -20.62 0.86
N CYS A 222 1.72 -21.81 0.76
CA CYS A 222 1.60 -22.59 -0.47
C CYS A 222 0.78 -21.88 -1.57
N ASN A 223 1.41 -21.42 -2.66
CA ASN A 223 0.71 -20.78 -3.77
C ASN A 223 -0.27 -21.73 -4.46
N THR A 224 0.14 -22.97 -4.70
CA THR A 224 -0.68 -23.99 -5.40
C THR A 224 -2.02 -24.21 -4.70
N TYR A 225 -2.03 -24.27 -3.36
CA TYR A 225 -3.25 -24.40 -2.58
C TYR A 225 -4.17 -23.19 -2.79
N PHE A 226 -3.67 -21.97 -2.60
CA PHE A 226 -4.48 -20.75 -2.69
C PHE A 226 -4.92 -20.43 -4.11
N GLN A 227 -4.17 -20.80 -5.13
CA GLN A 227 -4.63 -20.70 -6.52
C GLN A 227 -5.81 -21.63 -6.82
N GLU A 228 -5.79 -22.85 -6.30
CA GLU A 228 -6.92 -23.77 -6.43
C GLU A 228 -8.14 -23.29 -5.62
N MET A 229 -7.92 -22.79 -4.41
CA MET A 229 -9.00 -22.21 -3.60
C MET A 229 -9.63 -21.00 -4.29
N GLY A 230 -8.82 -20.11 -4.83
CA GLY A 230 -9.32 -18.94 -5.56
C GLY A 230 -10.04 -19.29 -6.85
N ARG A 231 -9.57 -20.31 -7.59
CA ARG A 231 -10.28 -20.82 -8.77
C ARG A 231 -11.67 -21.34 -8.42
N ARG A 232 -11.80 -22.02 -7.29
CA ARG A 232 -13.09 -22.59 -6.84
C ARG A 232 -14.02 -21.54 -6.26
N ALA A 233 -13.49 -20.59 -5.48
CA ALA A 233 -14.27 -19.47 -4.93
C ALA A 233 -14.75 -18.52 -6.04
N GLY A 234 -13.93 -18.31 -7.07
CA GLY A 234 -14.20 -17.34 -8.13
C GLY A 234 -13.80 -15.91 -7.75
N GLN A 235 -13.55 -15.09 -8.78
CA GLN A 235 -13.09 -13.72 -8.64
C GLN A 235 -14.08 -12.84 -7.87
N GLU A 236 -15.37 -12.96 -8.16
CA GLU A 236 -16.43 -12.13 -7.57
C GLU A 236 -16.45 -12.27 -6.03
N LEU A 237 -16.40 -13.51 -5.52
CA LEU A 237 -16.41 -13.73 -4.08
C LEU A 237 -15.10 -13.29 -3.41
N ILE A 238 -13.94 -13.48 -4.07
CA ILE A 238 -12.65 -12.96 -3.58
C ILE A 238 -12.71 -11.43 -3.45
N SER A 239 -13.22 -10.75 -4.49
CA SER A 239 -13.36 -9.29 -4.46
C SER A 239 -14.38 -8.82 -3.42
N HIS A 240 -15.52 -9.52 -3.29
CA HIS A 240 -16.52 -9.22 -2.27
C HIS A 240 -15.90 -9.31 -0.86
N VAL A 241 -15.27 -10.42 -0.52
CA VAL A 241 -14.60 -10.59 0.78
C VAL A 241 -13.51 -9.52 0.98
N GLY A 242 -12.68 -9.26 -0.03
CA GLY A 242 -11.66 -8.20 0.06
C GLY A 242 -12.25 -6.83 0.40
N GLN A 243 -13.38 -6.46 -0.21
CA GLN A 243 -14.09 -5.21 0.07
C GLN A 243 -14.67 -5.18 1.48
N GLN A 244 -15.20 -6.31 1.98
CA GLN A 244 -15.71 -6.43 3.35
C GLN A 244 -14.62 -6.17 4.40
N PHE A 245 -13.37 -6.44 4.08
CA PHE A 245 -12.21 -6.17 4.93
C PHE A 245 -11.49 -4.85 4.58
N GLY A 246 -12.12 -3.95 3.82
CA GLY A 246 -11.65 -2.58 3.58
C GLY A 246 -10.61 -2.44 2.47
N LEU A 247 -10.28 -3.50 1.71
CA LEU A 247 -9.32 -3.43 0.60
C LEU A 247 -9.91 -2.74 -0.64
N GLY A 248 -9.11 -1.93 -1.32
CA GLY A 248 -9.51 -1.20 -2.53
C GLY A 248 -10.41 0.02 -2.26
N GLN A 249 -10.48 0.50 -1.02
CA GLN A 249 -11.23 1.69 -0.62
C GLN A 249 -10.50 2.47 0.47
N ARG A 250 -10.70 3.78 0.55
CA ARG A 250 -10.11 4.60 1.61
C ARG A 250 -10.55 4.11 2.98
N THR A 251 -9.60 4.02 3.91
CA THR A 251 -9.89 3.60 5.28
C THR A 251 -10.68 4.67 6.03
N GLY A 252 -10.48 5.94 5.67
CA GLY A 252 -11.08 7.10 6.32
C GLY A 252 -10.22 7.64 7.45
N VAL A 253 -8.92 7.26 7.49
CA VAL A 253 -7.99 7.86 8.46
C VAL A 253 -7.99 9.37 8.33
N ASP A 254 -7.94 10.05 9.45
CA ASP A 254 -7.95 11.51 9.57
C ASP A 254 -6.62 12.16 9.18
N LEU A 255 -6.17 11.83 7.96
CA LEU A 255 -4.99 12.40 7.30
C LEU A 255 -5.33 12.76 5.84
N PRO A 256 -4.70 13.81 5.29
CA PRO A 256 -4.95 14.22 3.91
C PRO A 256 -4.31 13.25 2.89
N HIS A 257 -4.90 13.22 1.69
CA HIS A 257 -4.34 12.54 0.52
C HIS A 257 -4.23 11.01 0.64
N GLU A 258 -5.13 10.36 1.35
CA GLU A 258 -5.18 8.91 1.42
C GLU A 258 -5.52 8.30 0.05
N SER A 259 -4.71 7.32 -0.39
CA SER A 259 -4.97 6.52 -1.59
C SER A 259 -6.04 5.46 -1.34
N LYS A 260 -6.90 5.23 -2.32
CA LYS A 260 -7.91 4.16 -2.24
C LYS A 260 -7.36 2.75 -2.50
N GLY A 261 -6.10 2.65 -3.00
CA GLY A 261 -5.57 1.37 -3.45
C GLY A 261 -6.35 0.79 -4.63
N LEU A 262 -6.10 -0.47 -4.94
CA LEU A 262 -6.78 -1.21 -6.02
C LEU A 262 -7.02 -2.67 -5.63
N LEU A 263 -8.28 -3.05 -5.55
CA LEU A 263 -8.72 -4.43 -5.55
C LEU A 263 -9.31 -4.72 -6.95
N PRO A 264 -8.63 -5.52 -7.79
CA PRO A 264 -9.02 -5.68 -9.18
C PRO A 264 -10.32 -6.48 -9.31
N THR A 265 -11.21 -6.01 -10.20
CA THR A 265 -12.44 -6.68 -10.59
C THR A 265 -12.49 -6.88 -12.11
N ALA A 266 -13.41 -7.71 -12.59
CA ALA A 266 -13.61 -7.90 -14.02
C ALA A 266 -14.03 -6.57 -14.70
N GLU A 267 -14.87 -5.78 -14.03
CA GLU A 267 -15.31 -4.46 -14.50
C GLU A 267 -14.15 -3.50 -14.61
N TRP A 268 -13.35 -3.38 -13.56
CA TRP A 268 -12.15 -2.53 -13.58
C TRP A 268 -11.19 -2.92 -14.71
N LYS A 269 -10.93 -4.25 -14.87
CA LYS A 269 -10.06 -4.73 -15.95
C LYS A 269 -10.59 -4.34 -17.31
N LYS A 270 -11.92 -4.51 -17.52
CA LYS A 270 -12.59 -4.16 -18.77
C LYS A 270 -12.48 -2.66 -19.06
N GLU A 271 -12.84 -1.81 -18.10
CA GLU A 271 -12.81 -0.35 -18.26
C GLU A 271 -11.41 0.17 -18.59
N LEU A 272 -10.40 -0.24 -17.80
CA LEU A 272 -9.03 0.21 -18.00
C LEU A 272 -8.49 -0.25 -19.35
N ASN A 273 -8.63 -1.54 -19.67
CA ASN A 273 -8.03 -2.09 -20.89
C ASN A 273 -8.78 -1.64 -22.16
N ALA A 274 -10.10 -1.43 -22.09
CA ALA A 274 -10.84 -0.84 -23.21
C ALA A 274 -10.23 0.49 -23.62
N LEU A 275 -10.05 1.42 -22.66
CA LEU A 275 -9.46 2.73 -22.92
C LEU A 275 -8.05 2.63 -23.52
N LEU A 276 -7.20 1.77 -22.96
CA LEU A 276 -5.81 1.61 -23.42
C LEU A 276 -5.75 1.02 -24.84
N ILE A 277 -6.56 0.01 -25.12
CA ILE A 277 -6.58 -0.66 -26.42
C ILE A 277 -7.21 0.24 -27.49
N ASP A 278 -8.31 0.91 -27.16
CA ASP A 278 -8.94 1.86 -28.08
C ASP A 278 -7.94 2.97 -28.47
N SER A 279 -7.27 3.59 -27.49
CA SER A 279 -6.25 4.61 -27.75
C SER A 279 -5.08 4.09 -28.59
N LYS A 280 -4.59 2.87 -28.31
CA LYS A 280 -3.51 2.24 -29.10
C LYS A 280 -3.94 2.05 -30.55
N TYR A 281 -5.11 1.48 -30.76
CA TYR A 281 -5.57 1.14 -32.10
C TYR A 281 -6.03 2.38 -32.90
N ASP A 282 -6.52 3.43 -32.24
CA ASP A 282 -6.79 4.71 -32.88
C ASP A 282 -5.49 5.34 -33.40
N GLY A 283 -4.40 5.31 -32.62
CA GLY A 283 -3.07 5.72 -33.10
C GLY A 283 -2.61 4.91 -34.32
N LEU A 284 -2.70 3.57 -34.26
CA LEU A 284 -2.31 2.70 -35.37
C LEU A 284 -3.16 2.91 -36.63
N ARG A 285 -4.47 3.19 -36.47
CA ARG A 285 -5.36 3.55 -37.59
C ARG A 285 -4.94 4.87 -38.24
N GLN A 286 -4.63 5.86 -37.43
CA GLN A 286 -4.16 7.15 -37.90
C GLN A 286 -2.83 7.03 -38.67
N ASP A 287 -1.86 6.32 -38.08
CA ASP A 287 -0.56 6.09 -38.74
C ASP A 287 -0.69 5.37 -40.07
N LEU A 288 -1.59 4.39 -40.17
CA LEU A 288 -1.88 3.66 -41.39
C LEU A 288 -2.48 4.57 -42.46
N GLU A 289 -3.49 5.36 -42.11
CA GLU A 289 -4.15 6.30 -43.06
C GLU A 289 -3.18 7.40 -43.54
N GLU A 290 -2.34 7.96 -42.66
CA GLU A 290 -1.32 8.94 -43.00
C GLU A 290 -0.26 8.37 -43.93
N ARG A 291 0.20 7.15 -43.67
CA ARG A 291 1.18 6.45 -44.51
C ARG A 291 0.65 6.22 -45.92
N TYR A 292 -0.56 5.67 -46.03
CA TYR A 292 -1.15 5.43 -47.36
C TYR A 292 -1.58 6.70 -48.07
N SER A 293 -2.01 7.74 -47.37
CA SER A 293 -2.27 9.05 -47.93
C SER A 293 -1.03 9.64 -48.61
N ARG A 294 0.16 9.49 -48.02
CA ARG A 294 1.43 9.89 -48.64
C ARG A 294 1.76 9.07 -49.88
N LEU A 295 1.72 7.73 -49.77
CA LEU A 295 2.04 6.81 -50.87
C LEU A 295 1.10 7.01 -52.07
N LEU A 296 -0.19 7.23 -51.85
CA LEU A 296 -1.18 7.46 -52.89
C LEU A 296 -0.99 8.80 -53.60
N LYS A 297 -0.43 9.83 -52.92
CA LYS A 297 -0.07 11.10 -53.54
C LYS A 297 1.17 10.99 -54.44
N GLU A 298 2.09 10.09 -54.11
CA GLU A 298 3.35 9.85 -54.82
C GLU A 298 3.20 8.85 -55.98
N ALA A 299 2.09 8.10 -56.04
CA ALA A 299 1.83 7.12 -57.10
C ALA A 299 1.75 7.77 -58.48
N ALA A 300 2.61 7.32 -59.41
CA ALA A 300 2.73 7.87 -60.72
C ALA A 300 1.71 7.32 -61.76
N THR A 301 1.16 6.12 -61.48
CA THR A 301 0.21 5.45 -62.38
C THR A 301 -1.06 5.01 -61.66
N GLU A 302 -2.14 4.83 -62.42
CA GLU A 302 -3.42 4.33 -61.90
C GLU A 302 -3.31 2.88 -61.40
N GLU A 303 -2.42 2.10 -62.03
CA GLU A 303 -2.15 0.71 -61.61
C GLU A 303 -1.46 0.68 -60.24
N GLU A 304 -0.46 1.51 -60.01
CA GLU A 304 0.20 1.68 -58.69
C GLU A 304 -0.79 2.14 -57.62
N ARG A 305 -1.64 3.09 -57.93
CA ARG A 305 -2.69 3.59 -57.03
C ARG A 305 -3.63 2.46 -56.61
N SER A 306 -4.18 1.71 -57.58
CA SER A 306 -5.06 0.58 -57.30
C SER A 306 -4.41 -0.53 -56.50
N LYS A 307 -3.10 -0.73 -56.67
CA LYS A 307 -2.32 -1.69 -55.86
C LYS A 307 -2.19 -1.20 -54.42
N LEU A 308 -1.85 0.07 -54.21
CA LEU A 308 -1.70 0.67 -52.89
C LEU A 308 -3.04 0.70 -52.14
N GLU A 309 -4.16 0.99 -52.81
CA GLU A 309 -5.49 0.94 -52.21
C GLU A 309 -5.84 -0.47 -51.70
N ARG A 310 -5.59 -1.52 -52.52
CA ARG A 310 -5.80 -2.91 -52.09
C ARG A 310 -4.89 -3.31 -50.91
N GLN A 311 -3.65 -2.81 -50.88
CA GLN A 311 -2.74 -3.04 -49.79
C GLN A 311 -3.23 -2.36 -48.50
N ARG A 312 -3.63 -1.09 -48.59
CA ARG A 312 -4.23 -0.35 -47.47
C ARG A 312 -5.44 -1.09 -46.89
N ASP A 313 -6.36 -1.50 -47.75
CA ASP A 313 -7.60 -2.16 -47.33
C ASP A 313 -7.33 -3.52 -46.69
N SER A 314 -6.32 -4.25 -47.19
CA SER A 314 -5.85 -5.50 -46.60
C SER A 314 -5.22 -5.28 -45.22
N GLU A 315 -4.32 -4.30 -45.09
CA GLU A 315 -3.67 -3.98 -43.81
C GLU A 315 -4.69 -3.46 -42.78
N LYS A 316 -5.64 -2.64 -43.23
CA LYS A 316 -6.75 -2.18 -42.38
C LYS A 316 -7.61 -3.33 -41.85
N ALA A 317 -7.95 -4.28 -42.71
CA ALA A 317 -8.68 -5.46 -42.31
C ALA A 317 -7.93 -6.33 -41.28
N GLN A 318 -6.61 -6.47 -41.45
CA GLN A 318 -5.75 -7.17 -40.50
C GLN A 318 -5.67 -6.42 -39.16
N LEU A 319 -5.52 -5.10 -39.18
CA LEU A 319 -5.51 -4.26 -37.98
C LEU A 319 -6.82 -4.38 -37.19
N GLU A 320 -7.98 -4.34 -37.86
CA GLU A 320 -9.28 -4.49 -37.23
C GLU A 320 -9.50 -5.92 -36.67
N ALA A 321 -8.99 -6.93 -37.35
CA ALA A 321 -9.02 -8.31 -36.82
C ALA A 321 -8.17 -8.44 -35.54
N GLN A 322 -6.97 -7.86 -35.55
CA GLN A 322 -6.08 -7.87 -34.39
C GLN A 322 -6.66 -7.05 -33.23
N TYR A 323 -7.25 -5.88 -33.52
CA TYR A 323 -7.98 -5.09 -32.50
C TYR A 323 -9.04 -5.93 -31.77
N LYS A 324 -9.88 -6.65 -32.51
CA LYS A 324 -10.92 -7.50 -31.90
C LYS A 324 -10.35 -8.59 -31.00
N ILE A 325 -9.24 -9.20 -31.42
CA ILE A 325 -8.56 -10.24 -30.65
C ILE A 325 -7.99 -9.62 -29.35
N ASP A 326 -7.21 -8.56 -29.48
CA ASP A 326 -6.58 -7.88 -28.35
C ASP A 326 -7.63 -7.33 -27.38
N TYR A 327 -8.67 -6.66 -27.92
CA TYR A 327 -9.75 -6.13 -27.12
C TYR A 327 -10.43 -7.22 -26.29
N ASN A 328 -10.88 -8.30 -26.93
CA ASN A 328 -11.55 -9.41 -26.21
C ASN A 328 -10.63 -10.05 -25.18
N PHE A 329 -9.38 -10.29 -25.51
CA PHE A 329 -8.43 -10.93 -24.60
C PHE A 329 -8.13 -10.07 -23.37
N HIS A 330 -7.84 -8.82 -23.57
CA HIS A 330 -7.42 -7.92 -22.48
C HIS A 330 -8.59 -7.39 -21.64
N THR A 331 -9.78 -7.21 -22.23
CA THR A 331 -10.96 -6.72 -21.49
C THR A 331 -11.71 -7.83 -20.75
N THR A 332 -11.49 -9.10 -21.11
CA THR A 332 -12.14 -10.23 -20.45
C THR A 332 -11.27 -10.74 -19.29
N TRP A 333 -11.91 -11.00 -18.15
CA TRP A 333 -11.24 -11.63 -17.03
C TRP A 333 -10.83 -13.07 -17.39
N GLN A 334 -9.53 -13.35 -17.29
CA GLN A 334 -8.98 -14.65 -17.64
C GLN A 334 -8.80 -15.52 -16.37
N PRO A 335 -8.77 -16.84 -16.46
CA PRO A 335 -8.49 -17.71 -15.32
C PRO A 335 -7.17 -17.39 -14.61
N PHE A 336 -6.13 -17.02 -15.35
CA PHE A 336 -4.84 -16.66 -14.76
C PHE A 336 -4.88 -15.35 -13.92
N ASP A 337 -5.82 -14.42 -14.21
CA ASP A 337 -6.04 -13.24 -13.37
C ASP A 337 -6.48 -13.68 -11.98
N THR A 338 -7.43 -14.63 -11.90
CA THR A 338 -7.86 -15.21 -10.62
C THR A 338 -6.69 -15.88 -9.90
N TYR A 339 -5.85 -16.64 -10.60
CA TYR A 339 -4.70 -17.30 -9.96
C TYR A 339 -3.70 -16.32 -9.38
N ASN A 340 -3.41 -15.23 -10.08
CA ASN A 340 -2.54 -14.17 -9.59
C ASN A 340 -3.17 -13.40 -8.41
N VAL A 341 -4.43 -12.99 -8.55
CA VAL A 341 -5.15 -12.29 -7.47
C VAL A 341 -5.20 -13.14 -6.21
N SER A 342 -5.43 -14.45 -6.33
CA SER A 342 -5.54 -15.37 -5.20
C SER A 342 -4.30 -15.45 -4.32
N ILE A 343 -3.14 -15.08 -4.84
CA ILE A 343 -1.86 -15.03 -4.11
C ILE A 343 -1.36 -13.59 -3.88
N GLY A 344 -2.23 -12.60 -4.12
CA GLY A 344 -1.93 -11.18 -3.91
C GLY A 344 -0.99 -10.58 -4.92
N GLN A 345 -0.90 -11.16 -6.12
CA GLN A 345 -0.14 -10.69 -7.26
C GLN A 345 -1.07 -10.06 -8.32
N GLY A 346 -0.53 -9.74 -9.48
CA GLY A 346 -1.26 -9.06 -10.55
C GLY A 346 -1.50 -7.60 -10.20
N SER A 347 -2.75 -7.13 -10.35
CA SER A 347 -3.08 -5.72 -10.14
C SER A 347 -3.51 -5.35 -8.71
N ASN A 348 -3.39 -6.29 -7.74
CA ASN A 348 -3.64 -5.97 -6.34
C ASN A 348 -2.64 -4.93 -5.84
N ASN A 349 -3.12 -3.80 -5.32
CA ASN A 349 -2.27 -2.75 -4.75
C ASN A 349 -2.97 -2.08 -3.57
N PHE A 350 -2.38 -2.11 -2.39
CA PHE A 350 -2.96 -1.57 -1.17
C PHE A 350 -1.97 -0.71 -0.40
N THR A 351 -2.49 0.28 0.33
CA THR A 351 -1.67 1.05 1.28
C THR A 351 -1.35 0.20 2.51
N VAL A 352 -0.29 0.56 3.22
CA VAL A 352 0.07 -0.10 4.49
C VAL A 352 -1.05 0.07 5.52
N MET A 353 -1.72 1.22 5.53
CA MET A 353 -2.89 1.48 6.38
C MET A 353 -4.05 0.52 6.07
N GLN A 354 -4.33 0.25 4.78
CA GLN A 354 -5.34 -0.73 4.41
C GLN A 354 -4.97 -2.13 4.88
N LEU A 355 -3.70 -2.53 4.74
CA LEU A 355 -3.23 -3.84 5.24
C LEU A 355 -3.33 -3.95 6.77
N ALA A 356 -3.00 -2.88 7.50
CA ALA A 356 -3.14 -2.84 8.96
C ALA A 356 -4.62 -2.94 9.39
N ASN A 357 -5.50 -2.19 8.73
CA ASN A 357 -6.93 -2.21 9.04
C ASN A 357 -7.58 -3.55 8.66
N PHE A 358 -7.16 -4.14 7.55
CA PHE A 358 -7.57 -5.48 7.13
C PHE A 358 -7.22 -6.54 8.18
N VAL A 359 -5.96 -6.58 8.65
CA VAL A 359 -5.57 -7.57 9.67
C VAL A 359 -6.20 -7.28 11.03
N ALA A 360 -6.40 -6.02 11.40
CA ALA A 360 -7.17 -5.64 12.59
C ALA A 360 -8.63 -6.12 12.52
N THR A 361 -9.24 -6.05 11.34
CA THR A 361 -10.62 -6.53 11.11
C THR A 361 -10.73 -8.05 11.22
N ILE A 362 -9.72 -8.80 10.77
CA ILE A 362 -9.66 -10.26 11.04
C ILE A 362 -9.54 -10.49 12.55
N ALA A 363 -8.64 -9.78 13.21
CA ALA A 363 -8.33 -9.95 14.62
C ALA A 363 -9.56 -9.74 15.52
N ASN A 364 -10.36 -8.69 15.27
CA ASN A 364 -11.53 -8.32 16.08
C ASN A 364 -12.83 -9.04 15.71
N GLY A 365 -12.78 -10.03 14.81
CA GLY A 365 -13.96 -10.83 14.42
C GLY A 365 -14.85 -10.17 13.37
N GLY A 366 -14.29 -9.28 12.53
CA GLY A 366 -14.97 -8.77 11.34
C GLY A 366 -15.49 -7.33 11.47
N SER A 367 -15.22 -6.62 12.56
CA SER A 367 -15.61 -5.21 12.69
C SER A 367 -14.59 -4.31 11.99
N LEU A 368 -14.93 -3.78 10.82
CA LEU A 368 -14.07 -2.83 10.11
C LEU A 368 -14.14 -1.46 10.81
N MET A 369 -13.08 -1.12 11.53
CA MET A 369 -12.98 0.16 12.22
C MET A 369 -12.56 1.28 11.27
N GLU A 370 -12.95 2.52 11.58
CA GLU A 370 -12.40 3.73 10.94
C GLU A 370 -11.11 4.12 11.68
N PRO A 371 -9.92 3.98 11.05
CA PRO A 371 -8.67 4.36 11.71
C PRO A 371 -8.62 5.86 11.99
N HIS A 372 -8.05 6.25 13.13
CA HIS A 372 -7.92 7.66 13.49
C HIS A 372 -6.66 7.92 14.32
N ILE A 373 -6.11 9.12 14.16
CA ILE A 373 -4.92 9.61 14.88
C ILE A 373 -5.33 10.63 15.95
N LEU A 374 -6.39 11.41 15.71
CA LEU A 374 -6.89 12.34 16.71
C LEU A 374 -7.58 11.59 17.85
N LYS A 375 -7.18 11.85 19.08
CA LYS A 375 -7.86 11.36 20.30
C LYS A 375 -8.81 12.41 20.87
N LYS A 376 -8.35 13.65 21.03
CA LYS A 376 -9.18 14.74 21.52
C LYS A 376 -8.66 16.12 21.13
N ILE A 377 -9.55 17.09 21.14
CA ILE A 377 -9.25 18.52 21.00
C ILE A 377 -9.54 19.20 22.34
N VAL A 378 -8.60 20.02 22.78
CA VAL A 378 -8.68 20.73 24.07
C VAL A 378 -8.41 22.22 23.83
N SER A 379 -9.26 23.10 24.37
CA SER A 379 -9.05 24.54 24.31
C SER A 379 -7.84 24.98 25.12
N PRO A 380 -7.32 26.20 24.89
CA PRO A 380 -6.17 26.71 25.62
C PRO A 380 -6.35 26.75 27.14
N ASP A 381 -7.58 26.92 27.62
CA ASP A 381 -7.96 26.89 29.05
C ASP A 381 -8.12 25.46 29.61
N GLY A 382 -7.84 24.42 28.83
CA GLY A 382 -7.85 23.02 29.27
C GLY A 382 -9.20 22.30 29.14
N LYS A 383 -10.23 22.94 28.58
CA LYS A 383 -11.55 22.31 28.40
C LYS A 383 -11.55 21.40 27.15
N THR A 384 -12.02 20.17 27.29
CA THR A 384 -12.21 19.26 26.15
C THR A 384 -13.35 19.78 25.27
N ILE A 385 -13.03 20.08 24.01
CA ILE A 385 -13.96 20.52 22.96
C ILE A 385 -14.55 19.32 22.22
N LYS A 386 -13.71 18.35 21.89
CA LYS A 386 -14.07 17.15 21.14
C LYS A 386 -13.27 15.96 21.64
N GLU A 387 -13.93 14.82 21.78
CA GLU A 387 -13.31 13.52 22.00
C GLU A 387 -13.72 12.58 20.86
N VAL A 388 -12.76 11.89 20.26
CA VAL A 388 -13.02 10.92 19.20
C VAL A 388 -13.38 9.59 19.83
N LYS A 389 -14.50 9.02 19.42
CA LYS A 389 -14.95 7.69 19.85
C LYS A 389 -14.66 6.68 18.75
N PRO A 390 -14.34 5.43 19.11
CA PRO A 390 -14.22 4.35 18.13
C PRO A 390 -15.45 4.26 17.23
N LYS A 391 -15.23 4.13 15.91
CA LYS A 391 -16.29 4.06 14.93
C LYS A 391 -16.13 2.83 14.06
N VAL A 392 -17.16 1.97 14.08
CA VAL A 392 -17.26 0.83 13.15
C VAL A 392 -17.82 1.35 11.82
N LYS A 393 -17.11 1.17 10.72
CA LYS A 393 -17.61 1.49 9.37
C LYS A 393 -18.71 0.51 8.97
N HIS A 394 -18.45 -0.77 9.13
CA HIS A 394 -19.42 -1.85 8.98
C HIS A 394 -18.89 -3.14 9.62
N GLN A 395 -19.78 -4.11 9.82
CA GLN A 395 -19.44 -5.48 10.17
C GLN A 395 -19.29 -6.28 8.87
N ALA A 396 -18.19 -6.99 8.70
CA ALA A 396 -17.92 -7.79 7.53
C ALA A 396 -19.03 -8.88 7.35
N ASP A 397 -19.55 -8.96 6.14
CA ASP A 397 -20.51 -9.99 5.74
C ASP A 397 -19.77 -11.30 5.40
N VAL A 398 -19.20 -11.88 6.44
CA VAL A 398 -18.45 -13.15 6.41
C VAL A 398 -18.78 -13.90 7.69
N ALA A 399 -19.03 -15.20 7.58
CA ALA A 399 -19.42 -16.01 8.73
C ALA A 399 -18.37 -15.96 9.86
N PRO A 400 -18.79 -15.79 11.13
CA PRO A 400 -17.86 -15.76 12.27
C PRO A 400 -16.93 -16.97 12.34
N ARG A 401 -17.43 -18.16 11.93
CA ARG A 401 -16.63 -19.38 11.83
C ARG A 401 -15.49 -19.22 10.81
N THR A 402 -15.76 -18.66 9.64
CA THR A 402 -14.76 -18.43 8.59
C THR A 402 -13.64 -17.52 9.07
N ILE A 403 -13.98 -16.45 9.79
CA ILE A 403 -12.99 -15.55 10.41
C ILE A 403 -12.17 -16.29 11.47
N ALA A 404 -12.81 -17.09 12.34
CA ALA A 404 -12.12 -17.87 13.38
C ALA A 404 -11.15 -18.90 12.79
N GLU A 405 -11.56 -19.62 11.70
CA GLU A 405 -10.68 -20.57 11.01
C GLU A 405 -9.51 -19.86 10.33
N THR A 406 -9.74 -18.66 9.79
CA THR A 406 -8.68 -17.85 9.18
C THR A 406 -7.67 -17.34 10.22
N LYS A 407 -8.14 -16.87 11.39
CA LYS A 407 -7.26 -16.52 12.53
C LYS A 407 -6.37 -17.70 12.91
N ARG A 408 -6.96 -18.92 13.05
CA ARG A 408 -6.23 -20.15 13.36
C ARG A 408 -5.21 -20.51 12.28
N ALA A 409 -5.55 -20.34 11.00
CA ALA A 409 -4.61 -20.55 9.90
C ALA A 409 -3.45 -19.53 9.92
N MET A 410 -3.70 -18.28 10.32
CA MET A 410 -2.66 -17.27 10.52
C MET A 410 -1.78 -17.56 11.74
N LEU A 411 -2.30 -18.18 12.81
CA LEU A 411 -1.51 -18.63 13.95
C LEU A 411 -0.50 -19.71 13.51
N ALA A 412 -0.90 -20.64 12.66
CA ALA A 412 -0.01 -21.69 12.15
C ALA A 412 1.23 -21.15 11.41
N VAL A 413 1.24 -19.88 10.98
CA VAL A 413 2.40 -19.23 10.35
C VAL A 413 3.54 -18.98 11.34
N THR A 414 3.22 -18.81 12.62
CA THR A 414 4.20 -18.57 13.71
C THR A 414 4.47 -19.81 14.55
N GLU A 415 3.73 -20.90 14.35
CA GLU A 415 3.98 -22.19 14.95
C GLU A 415 5.17 -22.92 14.29
N PRO A 416 5.74 -23.98 14.92
CA PRO A 416 6.83 -24.77 14.35
C PRO A 416 6.56 -25.23 12.91
N GLY A 417 7.47 -24.92 12.01
CA GLY A 417 7.34 -25.17 10.55
C GLY A 417 6.61 -24.10 9.76
N GLY A 418 6.13 -23.06 10.42
CA GLY A 418 5.56 -21.86 9.76
C GLY A 418 6.64 -20.86 9.35
N THR A 419 6.33 -20.05 8.33
CA THR A 419 7.29 -19.10 7.71
C THR A 419 7.71 -17.95 8.61
N ALA A 420 7.05 -17.71 9.75
CA ALA A 420 7.40 -16.68 10.72
C ALA A 420 7.69 -17.24 12.14
N HIS A 421 7.86 -18.56 12.28
CA HIS A 421 8.13 -19.17 13.58
C HIS A 421 9.37 -18.57 14.26
N TYR A 422 10.46 -18.40 13.53
CA TYR A 422 11.73 -17.86 14.05
C TYR A 422 11.65 -16.44 14.61
N LEU A 423 10.59 -15.68 14.28
CA LEU A 423 10.39 -14.34 14.82
C LEU A 423 9.78 -14.34 16.23
N PHE A 424 8.96 -15.34 16.55
CA PHE A 424 8.09 -15.30 17.74
C PHE A 424 8.19 -16.53 18.66
N TYR A 425 9.12 -17.46 18.40
CA TYR A 425 9.25 -18.70 19.17
C TYR A 425 9.54 -18.47 20.67
N HIS A 426 10.11 -17.32 21.00
CA HIS A 426 10.46 -16.92 22.38
C HIS A 426 9.34 -16.14 23.10
N PHE A 427 8.23 -15.87 22.41
CA PHE A 427 7.11 -15.17 23.02
C PHE A 427 6.41 -16.05 24.04
N PRO A 428 5.93 -15.48 25.17
CA PRO A 428 5.17 -16.23 26.17
C PRO A 428 3.92 -16.88 25.54
N PRO A 429 3.51 -18.07 26.01
CA PRO A 429 2.36 -18.80 25.46
C PRO A 429 1.04 -18.01 25.45
N GLU A 430 0.87 -17.04 26.37
CA GLU A 430 -0.29 -16.15 26.44
C GLU A 430 -0.27 -15.04 25.41
N ILE A 431 0.88 -14.79 24.74
CA ILE A 431 1.05 -13.77 23.70
C ILE A 431 1.36 -14.44 22.37
N GLN A 432 0.47 -15.34 21.96
CA GLN A 432 0.59 -15.96 20.65
C GLN A 432 0.32 -14.94 19.55
N VAL A 433 1.16 -14.95 18.53
CA VAL A 433 1.06 -14.03 17.38
C VAL A 433 0.46 -14.76 16.19
N ALA A 434 -0.58 -14.21 15.58
CA ALA A 434 -1.07 -14.66 14.28
C ALA A 434 -0.55 -13.74 13.19
N ALA A 435 0.05 -14.31 12.13
CA ALA A 435 0.75 -13.51 11.14
C ALA A 435 0.61 -14.04 9.71
N LYS A 436 1.07 -13.25 8.75
CA LYS A 436 1.32 -13.71 7.38
C LYS A 436 2.50 -12.99 6.77
N THR A 437 3.47 -13.77 6.29
CA THR A 437 4.57 -13.25 5.47
C THR A 437 4.13 -13.03 4.03
N GLY A 438 4.65 -11.99 3.39
CA GLY A 438 4.45 -11.69 1.99
C GLY A 438 5.76 -11.33 1.30
N THR A 439 5.95 -11.88 0.13
CA THR A 439 7.01 -11.51 -0.81
C THR A 439 6.30 -11.10 -2.09
N ALA A 440 6.47 -9.86 -2.48
CA ALA A 440 5.70 -9.28 -3.58
C ALA A 440 6.62 -8.83 -4.71
N GLN A 441 6.26 -9.16 -5.95
CA GLN A 441 6.95 -8.68 -7.13
C GLN A 441 6.86 -7.15 -7.21
N THR A 442 7.92 -6.50 -7.66
CA THR A 442 7.95 -5.03 -7.80
C THR A 442 7.14 -4.54 -8.99
N GLY A 443 6.79 -5.43 -9.91
CA GLY A 443 6.15 -5.11 -11.18
C GLY A 443 7.10 -4.46 -12.20
N ARG A 444 8.40 -4.39 -11.91
CA ARG A 444 9.41 -3.82 -12.79
C ARG A 444 10.10 -4.92 -13.58
N ARG A 445 10.29 -4.67 -14.88
CA ARG A 445 11.01 -5.60 -15.77
C ARG A 445 12.44 -5.83 -15.28
N GLY A 446 12.82 -7.09 -15.12
CA GLY A 446 14.15 -7.52 -14.69
C GLY A 446 14.31 -7.72 -13.17
N ASP A 447 13.49 -7.11 -12.32
CA ASP A 447 13.61 -7.27 -10.87
C ASP A 447 13.36 -8.73 -10.44
N ASP A 448 12.44 -9.43 -11.09
CA ASP A 448 12.15 -10.84 -10.80
C ASP A 448 13.33 -11.76 -11.10
N GLU A 449 14.09 -11.48 -12.17
CA GLU A 449 15.29 -12.23 -12.54
C GLU A 449 16.41 -12.02 -11.50
N LEU A 450 16.47 -10.81 -10.92
CA LEU A 450 17.42 -10.44 -9.88
C LEU A 450 16.94 -10.85 -8.48
N LYS A 451 15.75 -11.45 -8.36
CA LYS A 451 15.09 -11.79 -7.07
C LYS A 451 14.91 -10.56 -6.16
N GLU A 452 14.63 -9.40 -6.76
CA GLU A 452 14.37 -8.14 -6.06
C GLU A 452 12.86 -8.00 -5.79
N PHE A 453 12.46 -8.19 -4.55
CA PHE A 453 11.05 -8.22 -4.12
C PHE A 453 10.80 -7.28 -2.96
N HIS A 454 9.56 -6.82 -2.83
CA HIS A 454 9.11 -6.15 -1.62
C HIS A 454 8.84 -7.17 -0.53
N GLY A 455 9.31 -6.91 0.68
CA GLY A 455 8.93 -7.66 1.87
C GLY A 455 7.70 -7.06 2.52
N VAL A 456 6.63 -7.85 2.66
CA VAL A 456 5.36 -7.44 3.26
C VAL A 456 5.06 -8.33 4.45
N PHE A 457 4.60 -7.76 5.56
CA PHE A 457 4.26 -8.52 6.76
C PHE A 457 3.00 -7.96 7.42
N ILE A 458 2.11 -8.84 7.86
CA ILE A 458 0.94 -8.50 8.64
C ILE A 458 0.85 -9.42 9.85
N ALA A 459 0.43 -8.88 11.01
CA ALA A 459 0.25 -9.66 12.22
C ALA A 459 -0.72 -9.01 13.19
N PHE A 460 -1.21 -9.79 14.13
CA PHE A 460 -1.92 -9.30 15.32
C PHE A 460 -1.59 -10.17 16.54
N ALA A 461 -1.71 -9.59 17.72
CA ALA A 461 -1.49 -10.27 19.00
C ALA A 461 -2.32 -9.61 20.13
N PRO A 462 -2.59 -10.34 21.24
CA PRO A 462 -2.52 -11.80 21.37
C PRO A 462 -3.59 -12.48 20.51
N PHE A 463 -3.43 -13.77 20.19
CA PHE A 463 -4.37 -14.52 19.35
C PHE A 463 -5.79 -14.58 19.94
N ASP A 464 -5.91 -14.94 21.22
CA ASP A 464 -7.20 -15.14 21.87
C ASP A 464 -7.93 -13.83 22.16
N ASN A 465 -7.21 -12.80 22.58
CA ASN A 465 -7.77 -11.50 22.94
C ASN A 465 -7.00 -10.36 22.27
N PRO A 466 -7.17 -10.16 20.95
CA PRO A 466 -6.37 -9.23 20.18
C PRO A 466 -6.43 -7.78 20.68
N GLU A 467 -5.27 -7.16 20.78
CA GLU A 467 -5.08 -5.78 21.23
C GLU A 467 -4.44 -4.92 20.15
N ILE A 468 -3.40 -5.47 19.50
CA ILE A 468 -2.56 -4.75 18.55
C ILE A 468 -2.52 -5.48 17.21
N ALA A 469 -2.54 -4.70 16.12
CA ALA A 469 -2.35 -5.17 14.75
C ALA A 469 -1.23 -4.38 14.08
N PHE A 470 -0.45 -5.06 13.27
CA PHE A 470 0.70 -4.52 12.54
C PHE A 470 0.58 -4.85 11.05
N ALA A 471 0.92 -3.87 10.20
CA ALA A 471 1.29 -4.12 8.82
C ALA A 471 2.54 -3.32 8.47
N GLY A 472 3.46 -3.95 7.71
CA GLY A 472 4.67 -3.30 7.25
C GLY A 472 5.07 -3.73 5.86
N VAL A 473 5.74 -2.82 5.15
CA VAL A 473 6.33 -3.03 3.83
C VAL A 473 7.75 -2.49 3.84
N VAL A 474 8.68 -3.27 3.29
CA VAL A 474 10.04 -2.82 2.96
C VAL A 474 10.22 -3.01 1.46
N GLU A 475 10.40 -1.91 0.73
CA GLU A 475 10.68 -1.98 -0.71
C GLU A 475 12.04 -2.63 -0.92
N TYR A 476 12.11 -3.59 -1.86
CA TYR A 476 13.33 -4.37 -2.11
C TYR A 476 13.89 -5.11 -0.88
N GLY A 477 13.02 -5.37 0.11
CA GLY A 477 13.40 -6.05 1.37
C GLY A 477 13.50 -7.56 1.25
N HIS A 478 13.50 -8.11 0.05
CA HIS A 478 13.66 -9.53 -0.31
C HIS A 478 12.55 -10.44 0.23
N SER A 479 12.29 -10.48 1.52
CA SER A 479 11.21 -11.30 2.12
C SER A 479 10.49 -10.56 3.25
N GLY A 480 9.22 -10.91 3.47
CA GLY A 480 8.43 -10.27 4.52
C GLY A 480 8.93 -10.58 5.92
N GLY A 481 9.30 -11.83 6.19
CA GLY A 481 9.82 -12.24 7.48
C GLY A 481 11.19 -11.64 7.80
N GLY A 482 12.11 -11.62 6.82
CA GLY A 482 13.46 -11.06 6.96
C GLY A 482 13.54 -9.54 6.90
N SER A 483 12.41 -8.84 6.75
CA SER A 483 12.36 -7.38 6.68
C SER A 483 11.28 -6.80 7.60
N ALA A 484 10.08 -6.51 7.11
CA ALA A 484 8.98 -5.95 7.89
C ALA A 484 8.58 -6.83 9.11
N GLY A 485 8.83 -8.15 9.04
CA GLY A 485 8.61 -9.08 10.16
C GLY A 485 9.51 -8.84 11.36
N LEU A 486 10.79 -8.47 11.13
CA LEU A 486 11.71 -8.08 12.19
C LEU A 486 11.21 -6.84 12.94
N VAL A 487 10.72 -5.85 12.18
CA VAL A 487 10.13 -4.64 12.75
C VAL A 487 8.87 -4.96 13.57
N CYS A 488 8.03 -5.86 13.07
CA CYS A 488 6.85 -6.33 13.81
C CYS A 488 7.23 -6.99 15.14
N ARG A 489 8.25 -7.84 15.15
CA ARG A 489 8.77 -8.49 16.36
C ARG A 489 9.16 -7.46 17.40
N ASP A 490 10.04 -6.53 17.06
CA ASP A 490 10.57 -5.51 17.97
C ASP A 490 9.44 -4.62 18.55
N VAL A 491 8.44 -4.27 17.71
CA VAL A 491 7.25 -3.52 18.12
C VAL A 491 6.41 -4.32 19.13
N PHE A 492 6.17 -5.61 18.88
CA PHE A 492 5.37 -6.44 19.77
C PHE A 492 6.12 -6.77 21.07
N GLU A 493 7.43 -7.01 21.01
CA GLU A 493 8.27 -7.17 22.22
C GLU A 493 8.15 -5.94 23.12
N HIS A 494 8.27 -4.75 22.58
CA HIS A 494 8.11 -3.53 23.35
C HIS A 494 6.70 -3.37 23.91
N TYR A 495 5.67 -3.55 23.08
CA TYR A 495 4.28 -3.37 23.48
C TYR A 495 3.85 -4.29 24.63
N PHE A 496 4.30 -5.54 24.60
CA PHE A 496 3.99 -6.53 25.62
C PHE A 496 5.03 -6.62 26.76
N GLY A 497 6.07 -5.80 26.71
CA GLY A 497 7.12 -5.80 27.73
C GLY A 497 7.94 -7.10 27.78
N ILE A 498 8.05 -7.78 26.63
CA ILE A 498 8.86 -9.00 26.50
C ILE A 498 10.33 -8.57 26.46
N LYS A 499 11.11 -9.06 27.44
CA LYS A 499 12.55 -8.82 27.44
C LYS A 499 13.22 -9.71 26.40
N ASP A 500 14.12 -9.13 25.64
CA ASP A 500 14.99 -9.89 24.75
C ASP A 500 15.94 -10.75 25.58
N HIS A 501 15.62 -12.03 25.74
CA HIS A 501 16.45 -12.99 26.45
C HIS A 501 17.76 -13.30 25.71
N LEU A 502 17.89 -12.88 24.44
CA LEU A 502 19.09 -13.07 23.63
C LEU A 502 20.16 -12.01 23.91
N ALA A 503 19.83 -10.91 24.58
CA ALA A 503 20.79 -9.87 24.94
C ALA A 503 21.67 -10.24 26.16
N GLU A 504 21.30 -11.25 26.94
CA GLU A 504 22.07 -11.70 28.11
C GLU A 504 23.03 -12.88 27.84
N GLU A 505 22.82 -13.63 26.75
CA GLU A 505 23.74 -14.66 26.28
C GLU A 505 24.46 -14.17 25.02
N GLY A 506 25.69 -13.68 25.19
CA GLY A 506 26.58 -13.24 24.11
C GLY A 506 26.99 -14.38 23.17
N THR A 507 26.05 -14.88 22.39
CA THR A 507 26.27 -15.77 21.26
C THR A 507 25.70 -15.12 20.02
N GLU A 508 26.61 -14.62 19.18
CA GLU A 508 26.33 -14.39 17.77
C GLU A 508 25.76 -15.69 17.18
N ALA A 509 24.45 -15.81 17.09
CA ALA A 509 23.84 -16.83 16.27
C ALA A 509 24.16 -16.42 14.82
N GLU A 510 25.14 -17.08 14.23
CA GLU A 510 25.34 -17.05 12.78
C GLU A 510 23.97 -17.33 12.14
N ILE A 511 23.46 -16.36 11.43
CA ILE A 511 22.27 -16.52 10.59
C ILE A 511 22.69 -17.52 9.52
N ASP A 512 22.34 -18.79 9.73
CA ASP A 512 22.49 -19.83 8.72
C ASP A 512 21.59 -19.49 7.55
N SER A 513 22.19 -18.81 6.57
CA SER A 513 21.57 -18.45 5.30
C SER A 513 21.17 -19.67 4.45
N SER A 514 21.48 -20.88 4.91
CA SER A 514 21.20 -22.13 4.18
C SER A 514 19.77 -22.64 4.34
N ASN A 515 18.97 -22.11 5.30
CA ASN A 515 17.61 -22.57 5.57
C ASN A 515 16.51 -21.55 5.20
N THR A 516 16.85 -20.44 4.57
CA THR A 516 15.88 -19.55 3.93
C THR A 516 15.51 -20.08 2.54
N GLY A 517 14.92 -21.25 2.49
CA GLY A 517 14.38 -21.86 1.27
C GLY A 517 13.12 -21.16 0.77
N GLU A 518 13.06 -19.85 0.85
CA GLU A 518 12.11 -19.06 0.07
C GLU A 518 12.66 -18.84 -1.34
N GLU A 519 12.69 -19.92 -2.14
CA GLU A 519 12.72 -19.75 -3.58
C GLU A 519 11.44 -19.06 -4.00
N VAL A 520 11.59 -17.84 -4.42
CA VAL A 520 10.47 -17.01 -4.89
C VAL A 520 9.79 -17.66 -6.09
N ALA A 521 8.48 -17.81 -6.02
CA ALA A 521 7.67 -18.24 -7.16
C ALA A 521 7.76 -17.17 -8.25
N THR A 522 8.59 -17.40 -9.25
CA THR A 522 8.54 -16.63 -10.48
C THR A 522 7.26 -17.01 -11.23
N ALA A 523 6.33 -16.08 -11.37
CA ALA A 523 5.29 -16.20 -12.36
C ALA A 523 5.97 -16.24 -13.74
N THR A 524 6.11 -17.43 -14.31
CA THR A 524 6.52 -17.55 -15.71
C THR A 524 5.36 -17.01 -16.54
N THR A 525 5.41 -15.74 -16.87
CA THR A 525 4.73 -15.25 -18.06
C THR A 525 5.34 -16.03 -19.23
N GLN A 526 4.55 -16.95 -19.83
CA GLN A 526 4.86 -17.32 -21.19
C GLN A 526 4.96 -16.02 -21.97
N GLU A 527 6.05 -15.87 -22.71
CA GLU A 527 6.23 -14.83 -23.70
C GLU A 527 5.07 -14.89 -24.71
N VAL A 528 3.97 -14.26 -24.37
CA VAL A 528 3.17 -13.58 -25.38
C VAL A 528 3.95 -12.28 -25.58
N ASN A 529 4.56 -12.11 -26.75
CA ASN A 529 5.28 -10.92 -27.15
C ASN A 529 4.47 -9.67 -26.74
N HIS A 530 4.68 -9.21 -25.53
CA HIS A 530 4.25 -7.91 -25.05
C HIS A 530 5.36 -6.89 -25.30
N GLU A 531 5.68 -6.71 -26.57
CA GLU A 531 6.28 -5.44 -26.96
C GLU A 531 5.24 -4.37 -26.63
N ASN A 532 5.54 -3.56 -25.63
CA ASN A 532 4.92 -2.27 -25.29
C ASN A 532 3.62 -2.21 -24.49
N PHE A 533 3.30 -3.13 -23.59
CA PHE A 533 2.41 -2.77 -22.51
C PHE A 533 3.17 -2.87 -21.17
N GLY A 534 3.92 -1.82 -20.85
CA GLY A 534 4.32 -1.56 -19.48
C GLY A 534 3.06 -1.48 -18.63
N MET A 535 3.01 -2.18 -17.50
CA MET A 535 2.02 -1.87 -16.47
C MET A 535 2.14 -0.36 -16.21
N VAL A 536 1.11 0.38 -16.60
CA VAL A 536 0.99 1.78 -16.23
C VAL A 536 0.75 1.73 -14.73
N ASN A 537 1.80 1.96 -13.94
CA ASN A 537 1.57 2.58 -12.64
C ASN A 537 0.68 3.77 -12.95
N PRO A 538 -0.43 3.99 -12.22
CA PRO A 538 -1.18 5.22 -12.36
C PRO A 538 -0.13 6.34 -12.31
N PRO A 539 -0.20 7.33 -13.19
CA PRO A 539 0.76 8.42 -13.19
C PRO A 539 0.85 8.92 -11.75
N PRO A 540 2.03 9.32 -11.28
CA PRO A 540 2.11 10.04 -10.02
C PRO A 540 1.00 11.06 -10.11
N VAL A 541 0.12 11.04 -9.11
CA VAL A 541 -0.95 12.02 -9.00
C VAL A 541 -0.23 13.35 -9.18
N SER A 542 -0.34 13.91 -10.37
CA SER A 542 -0.03 15.31 -10.53
C SER A 542 -0.80 15.95 -9.39
N VAL A 543 -0.12 16.59 -8.49
CA VAL A 543 -0.72 17.51 -7.54
C VAL A 543 -1.38 18.55 -8.42
N GLU A 544 -2.57 18.23 -8.91
CA GLU A 544 -3.44 19.28 -9.36
C GLU A 544 -3.66 20.12 -8.12
N SER A 545 -3.02 21.25 -8.17
CA SER A 545 -3.33 22.40 -7.37
C SER A 545 -4.81 22.72 -7.61
N ASN A 546 -5.64 22.23 -6.72
CA ASN A 546 -6.97 22.73 -6.41
C ASN A 546 -7.15 22.71 -4.88
#